data_8b718b76fdf57c0fe27d8be27bb4a045
#
_entry.id   8b718b76fdf57c0fe27d8be27bb4a045
#
_cell.length_a   1.000
_cell.length_b   1.000
_cell.length_c   1.000
_cell.angle_alpha   90.00
_cell.angle_beta   90.00
_cell.angle_gamma   90.00
#
_symmetry.space_group_name_H-M   'P 1'
#
loop_
_entity.id
_entity.type
_entity.pdbx_description
1 polymer ?
#
loop_
_entity_poly.entity_id
_entity_poly.type
_entity_poly.pdbx_seq_one_letter_code
_entity_poly.pdbx_strand_id
1 'polypeptide(L)'
;MYQVLRFTAALAVLSLAGAAHAQTTVQSCPTGEAICVVENGQTLNRVINGDTTATGDRARTDRVYQLVRDGIYLMDADVRNDGYDLIIEGQEGDGAIAQVYTTLNPDSGNRLGDPFGMQGDLTLRNFAMAGVLPESAGGALENISTRVVRVRAPGFDLVMDRFYAINFQASIVRAQSALNSFTLTNSMWINSGWLGDNGTNFGAGKGIDFRDGSVQSVVMRNNTFVNYTDRIIRHRNSTAAIEDFFFDHNTILNAVSYHGTLALGDVGAKVKITNNLFYDSFVAGADTSDVVRQEEFNESGELYANGNPAMHWISSVPNETTAWTVRNNAYVVTSAVEDFYAAYGDGSGDDGNPDNGTDGDNDIIGAGAPLTDHIRSKLDDPDGAFTEFDFDLTNAPDAPIAMVTWYRTETGRTKETITFDAATDDYDRRTVDYFLDDFDPSYATTAGAYTAAAGSCPAGDLNWFPDRFDDCDAIAVDAEDGPQALAFGLSNGPNPFGASTTIRYSLTEASDVTLAVFDALGRQVADLVSGPQPAGAHESALSANGLASVVYLIRLQANDAVATHRMTVVR
;
A
#
# COMPACT_ATOMS: atom_id res chain seq x y z
N MET A 1 5.36 6.74 15.07
CA MET A 1 4.82 6.61 16.43
C MET A 1 3.37 6.18 16.29
N TYR A 2 3.12 4.86 16.25
CA TYR A 2 1.77 4.31 16.30
C TYR A 2 1.22 4.55 17.71
N GLN A 3 0.78 5.78 18.00
CA GLN A 3 0.02 6.00 19.22
C GLN A 3 -1.29 5.24 19.09
N VAL A 4 -1.28 4.05 19.69
CA VAL A 4 -2.44 3.28 20.11
C VAL A 4 -3.65 3.50 19.20
N LEU A 5 -3.81 2.61 18.23
CA LEU A 5 -5.04 2.40 17.49
C LEU A 5 -6.13 1.96 18.49
N ARG A 6 -6.57 2.87 19.37
CA ARG A 6 -7.68 2.60 20.27
C ARG A 6 -8.97 2.57 19.46
N PHE A 7 -9.35 1.41 19.04
CA PHE A 7 -10.67 1.16 18.48
C PHE A 7 -11.68 1.02 19.62
N THR A 8 -12.03 2.10 20.30
CA THR A 8 -13.19 2.12 21.23
C THR A 8 -14.51 2.04 20.46
N ALA A 9 -14.59 1.10 19.51
CA ALA A 9 -15.56 1.18 18.43
C ALA A 9 -16.92 0.55 18.71
N ALA A 10 -17.01 -0.42 19.59
CA ALA A 10 -18.21 -1.25 19.62
C ALA A 10 -19.49 -0.51 20.06
N LEU A 11 -19.42 0.45 20.98
CA LEU A 11 -20.62 1.13 21.48
C LEU A 11 -21.00 2.38 20.68
N ALA A 12 -20.03 3.11 20.11
CA ALA A 12 -20.31 4.32 19.34
C ALA A 12 -20.84 3.98 17.92
N VAL A 13 -20.36 2.90 17.31
CA VAL A 13 -20.83 2.44 15.99
C VAL A 13 -22.25 1.91 16.04
N LEU A 14 -22.68 1.28 17.16
CA LEU A 14 -24.08 0.88 17.36
C LEU A 14 -25.05 2.07 17.35
N SER A 15 -24.64 3.23 17.85
CA SER A 15 -25.44 4.47 17.75
C SER A 15 -25.44 5.05 16.34
N LEU A 16 -24.40 4.82 15.55
CA LEU A 16 -24.27 5.30 14.17
C LEU A 16 -24.97 4.40 13.16
N ALA A 17 -24.99 3.07 13.34
CA ALA A 17 -25.77 2.19 12.47
C ALA A 17 -27.28 2.46 12.58
N GLY A 18 -27.75 2.80 13.78
CA GLY A 18 -29.11 3.31 14.00
C GLY A 18 -29.32 4.75 13.48
N ALA A 19 -28.27 5.56 13.48
CA ALA A 19 -28.31 6.95 13.02
C ALA A 19 -28.08 7.10 11.48
N ALA A 20 -27.43 6.14 10.83
CA ALA A 20 -27.22 6.18 9.36
C ALA A 20 -28.56 6.17 8.58
N HIS A 21 -29.62 5.66 9.18
CA HIS A 21 -30.98 5.78 8.64
C HIS A 21 -31.68 7.09 9.06
N ALA A 22 -31.09 7.86 9.97
CA ALA A 22 -31.71 9.08 10.53
C ALA A 22 -30.96 10.38 10.20
N GLN A 23 -29.82 10.33 9.52
CA GLN A 23 -29.08 11.54 9.15
C GLN A 23 -29.76 12.25 7.97
N THR A 24 -30.58 13.22 8.30
CA THR A 24 -31.31 14.05 7.32
C THR A 24 -30.49 15.25 6.79
N THR A 25 -29.35 15.56 7.40
CA THR A 25 -28.52 16.72 7.01
C THR A 25 -27.08 16.30 6.74
N VAL A 26 -26.65 16.48 5.50
CA VAL A 26 -25.24 16.38 5.09
C VAL A 26 -24.58 17.72 5.40
N GLN A 27 -23.44 17.66 6.06
CA GLN A 27 -22.63 18.85 6.31
C GLN A 27 -22.20 19.49 4.99
N SER A 28 -22.28 20.81 4.91
CA SER A 28 -21.70 21.60 3.81
C SER A 28 -20.36 22.18 4.24
N CYS A 29 -19.38 22.15 3.36
CA CYS A 29 -18.10 22.81 3.60
C CYS A 29 -18.25 24.35 3.58
N PRO A 30 -17.51 25.08 4.44
CA PRO A 30 -17.57 26.54 4.45
C PRO A 30 -17.12 27.13 3.11
N THR A 31 -17.87 28.10 2.60
CA THR A 31 -17.54 28.76 1.33
C THR A 31 -16.25 29.57 1.47
N GLY A 32 -15.29 29.32 0.56
CA GLY A 32 -14.04 30.09 0.48
C GLY A 32 -12.90 29.56 1.36
N GLU A 33 -13.15 28.66 2.32
CA GLU A 33 -12.08 28.07 3.13
C GLU A 33 -11.40 26.91 2.41
N ALA A 34 -10.08 26.77 2.56
CA ALA A 34 -9.33 25.67 1.98
C ALA A 34 -9.53 24.37 2.77
N ILE A 35 -9.77 24.45 4.07
CA ILE A 35 -9.99 23.30 4.95
C ILE A 35 -11.48 23.17 5.26
N CYS A 36 -12.02 21.99 4.99
CA CYS A 36 -13.34 21.58 5.43
C CYS A 36 -13.18 20.59 6.59
N VAL A 37 -13.37 21.05 7.81
CA VAL A 37 -13.40 20.15 8.96
C VAL A 37 -14.70 19.35 8.91
N VAL A 38 -14.58 18.03 8.71
CA VAL A 38 -15.72 17.12 8.61
C VAL A 38 -16.12 16.67 10.00
N GLU A 39 -17.37 16.95 10.38
CA GLU A 39 -17.90 16.59 11.70
C GLU A 39 -18.05 15.07 11.86
N ASN A 40 -17.94 14.61 13.10
CA ASN A 40 -18.17 13.21 13.44
C ASN A 40 -19.58 12.75 13.02
N GLY A 41 -19.67 11.51 12.54
CA GLY A 41 -20.93 10.89 12.15
C GLY A 41 -21.43 11.24 10.74
N GLN A 42 -20.66 11.96 9.95
CA GLN A 42 -21.03 12.27 8.57
C GLN A 42 -20.81 11.08 7.62
N THR A 43 -21.57 11.06 6.51
CA THR A 43 -21.28 10.20 5.35
C THR A 43 -20.29 10.92 4.46
N LEU A 44 -19.03 10.50 4.51
CA LEU A 44 -17.88 11.22 3.94
C LEU A 44 -18.04 11.50 2.43
N ASN A 45 -18.44 10.48 1.65
CA ASN A 45 -18.66 10.68 0.22
C ASN A 45 -19.74 11.73 -0.09
N ARG A 46 -20.76 11.90 0.75
CA ARG A 46 -21.80 12.91 0.55
C ARG A 46 -21.29 14.31 0.85
N VAL A 47 -20.45 14.48 1.88
CA VAL A 47 -19.79 15.77 2.16
C VAL A 47 -18.89 16.15 0.99
N ILE A 48 -18.03 15.23 0.54
CA ILE A 48 -17.10 15.47 -0.56
C ILE A 48 -17.85 15.73 -1.87
N ASN A 49 -18.77 14.86 -2.28
CA ASN A 49 -19.50 15.00 -3.54
C ASN A 49 -20.47 16.21 -3.53
N GLY A 50 -20.96 16.61 -2.36
CA GLY A 50 -21.82 17.77 -2.17
C GLY A 50 -21.09 19.11 -2.11
N ASP A 51 -19.77 19.13 -2.07
CA ASP A 51 -18.97 20.37 -2.03
C ASP A 51 -18.86 21.01 -3.42
N THR A 52 -20.00 21.53 -3.87
CA THR A 52 -20.18 22.13 -5.19
C THR A 52 -20.82 23.52 -5.08
N THR A 53 -20.62 24.32 -6.11
CA THR A 53 -21.32 25.62 -6.30
C THR A 53 -22.79 25.41 -6.67
N ALA A 54 -23.55 26.46 -6.68
CA ALA A 54 -24.97 26.43 -7.13
C ALA A 54 -25.13 25.98 -8.60
N THR A 55 -24.07 26.06 -9.41
CA THR A 55 -24.05 25.59 -10.80
C THR A 55 -23.59 24.13 -10.94
N GLY A 56 -23.24 23.49 -9.82
CA GLY A 56 -22.80 22.10 -9.80
C GLY A 56 -21.29 21.91 -10.03
N ASP A 57 -20.55 23.00 -10.25
CA ASP A 57 -19.08 22.92 -10.36
C ASP A 57 -18.47 22.69 -8.99
N ARG A 58 -17.26 22.13 -8.96
CA ARG A 58 -16.52 21.96 -7.70
C ARG A 58 -16.32 23.29 -6.99
N ALA A 59 -16.67 23.37 -5.70
CA ALA A 59 -16.55 24.61 -4.93
C ALA A 59 -15.08 25.06 -4.80
N ARG A 60 -14.16 24.11 -4.63
CA ARG A 60 -12.72 24.32 -4.64
C ARG A 60 -11.98 23.06 -5.15
N THR A 61 -10.95 23.24 -5.94
CA THR A 61 -10.10 22.16 -6.46
C THR A 61 -8.92 21.81 -5.56
N ASP A 62 -8.67 22.64 -4.53
CA ASP A 62 -7.59 22.52 -3.55
C ASP A 62 -8.14 22.27 -2.11
N ARG A 63 -9.34 21.70 -2.00
CA ARG A 63 -9.99 21.46 -0.71
C ARG A 63 -9.32 20.31 0.05
N VAL A 64 -9.00 20.57 1.31
CA VAL A 64 -8.62 19.54 2.29
C VAL A 64 -9.84 19.17 3.13
N TYR A 65 -10.20 17.89 3.13
CA TYR A 65 -11.24 17.34 4.02
C TYR A 65 -10.57 16.80 5.26
N GLN A 66 -10.72 17.52 6.38
CA GLN A 66 -10.08 17.20 7.62
C GLN A 66 -11.02 16.45 8.57
N LEU A 67 -10.69 15.20 8.89
CA LEU A 67 -11.45 14.34 9.79
C LEU A 67 -11.03 14.60 11.24
N VAL A 68 -12.00 14.76 12.14
CA VAL A 68 -11.71 15.03 13.57
C VAL A 68 -11.21 13.77 14.28
N ARG A 69 -10.40 13.94 15.32
CA ARG A 69 -9.98 12.83 16.20
C ARG A 69 -11.21 12.19 16.85
N ASP A 70 -11.12 10.89 17.16
CA ASP A 70 -12.23 10.08 17.65
C ASP A 70 -13.47 10.06 16.71
N GLY A 71 -13.32 10.61 15.49
CA GLY A 71 -14.39 10.69 14.51
C GLY A 71 -14.63 9.34 13.82
N ILE A 72 -15.92 9.01 13.62
CA ILE A 72 -16.36 7.82 12.87
C ILE A 72 -17.20 8.31 11.69
N TYR A 73 -16.84 7.84 10.49
CA TYR A 73 -17.44 8.25 9.22
C TYR A 73 -17.91 7.03 8.43
N LEU A 74 -18.93 7.23 7.61
CA LEU A 74 -19.43 6.20 6.70
C LEU A 74 -19.13 6.58 5.24
N MET A 75 -18.97 5.57 4.40
CA MET A 75 -18.98 5.71 2.94
C MET A 75 -19.97 4.71 2.35
N ASP A 76 -20.99 5.24 1.65
CA ASP A 76 -22.06 4.45 1.02
C ASP A 76 -22.08 4.58 -0.52
N ALA A 77 -21.18 5.38 -1.08
CA ALA A 77 -20.96 5.53 -2.52
C ALA A 77 -19.50 5.93 -2.81
N ASP A 78 -19.08 5.78 -4.06
CA ASP A 78 -17.74 6.16 -4.50
C ASP A 78 -17.57 7.69 -4.61
N VAL A 79 -16.33 8.12 -4.45
CA VAL A 79 -15.86 9.48 -4.74
C VAL A 79 -14.94 9.40 -5.96
N ARG A 80 -15.19 10.27 -6.93
CA ARG A 80 -14.35 10.44 -8.13
C ARG A 80 -13.82 11.85 -8.18
N ASN A 81 -12.51 11.98 -8.19
CA ASN A 81 -11.86 13.28 -8.20
C ASN A 81 -11.47 13.72 -9.62
N ASP A 82 -12.45 13.70 -10.52
CA ASP A 82 -12.25 14.11 -11.91
C ASP A 82 -12.02 15.63 -12.00
N GLY A 83 -10.82 16.01 -12.43
CA GLY A 83 -10.43 17.41 -12.63
C GLY A 83 -10.06 18.17 -11.35
N TYR A 84 -9.83 17.50 -10.21
CA TYR A 84 -9.36 18.13 -8.97
C TYR A 84 -8.52 17.17 -8.12
N ASP A 85 -7.66 17.74 -7.27
CA ASP A 85 -6.89 16.99 -6.30
C ASP A 85 -7.74 16.71 -5.06
N LEU A 86 -7.80 15.45 -4.62
CA LEU A 86 -8.54 15.06 -3.43
C LEU A 86 -7.58 14.80 -2.28
N ILE A 87 -7.73 15.60 -1.22
CA ILE A 87 -6.95 15.47 0.00
C ILE A 87 -7.89 15.18 1.17
N ILE A 88 -7.68 14.03 1.82
CA ILE A 88 -8.39 13.65 3.04
C ILE A 88 -7.33 13.39 4.11
N GLU A 89 -7.44 14.08 5.24
CA GLU A 89 -6.51 13.92 6.34
C GLU A 89 -7.22 13.86 7.70
N GLY A 90 -6.75 13.02 8.59
CA GLY A 90 -7.16 13.04 9.99
C GLY A 90 -6.39 14.11 10.77
N GLN A 91 -7.06 14.78 11.71
CA GLN A 91 -6.41 15.73 12.62
C GLN A 91 -5.31 15.06 13.42
N GLU A 92 -4.25 15.82 13.69
CA GLU A 92 -3.23 15.47 14.67
C GLU A 92 -3.72 15.73 16.10
N GLY A 93 -3.05 15.15 17.08
CA GLY A 93 -3.31 15.38 18.50
C GLY A 93 -3.69 14.13 19.27
N ASP A 94 -4.24 14.31 20.47
CA ASP A 94 -4.66 13.22 21.35
C ASP A 94 -5.99 12.61 20.91
N GLY A 95 -6.26 11.39 21.34
CA GLY A 95 -7.44 10.60 20.97
C GLY A 95 -7.18 9.59 19.85
N ALA A 96 -8.17 8.77 19.54
CA ALA A 96 -8.08 7.79 18.46
C ALA A 96 -8.03 8.48 17.08
N ILE A 97 -7.33 7.89 16.14
CA ILE A 97 -7.38 8.37 14.75
C ILE A 97 -8.80 8.25 14.20
N ALA A 98 -9.13 9.11 13.24
CA ALA A 98 -10.41 9.06 12.55
C ALA A 98 -10.60 7.72 11.84
N GLN A 99 -11.82 7.20 11.83
CA GLN A 99 -12.17 5.90 11.25
C GLN A 99 -13.27 6.05 10.19
N VAL A 100 -13.02 5.50 9.01
CA VAL A 100 -13.97 5.48 7.90
C VAL A 100 -14.37 4.04 7.62
N TYR A 101 -15.68 3.77 7.59
CA TYR A 101 -16.21 2.45 7.29
C TYR A 101 -17.02 2.46 5.99
N THR A 102 -16.81 1.48 5.15
CA THR A 102 -17.70 1.28 4.00
C THR A 102 -18.98 0.58 4.42
N THR A 103 -20.06 0.95 3.76
CA THR A 103 -21.40 0.38 3.99
C THR A 103 -22.06 0.03 2.66
N LEU A 104 -23.22 -0.62 2.73
CA LEU A 104 -24.04 -0.83 1.55
C LEU A 104 -24.57 0.49 1.02
N ASN A 105 -24.62 0.59 -0.30
CA ASN A 105 -25.29 1.71 -0.95
C ASN A 105 -26.81 1.64 -0.66
N PRO A 106 -27.42 2.67 -0.09
CA PRO A 106 -28.81 2.63 0.36
C PRO A 106 -29.82 2.48 -0.77
N ASP A 107 -29.49 2.94 -2.00
CA ASP A 107 -30.40 2.90 -3.13
C ASP A 107 -30.40 1.55 -3.85
N SER A 108 -29.22 0.91 -3.93
CA SER A 108 -29.05 -0.36 -4.66
C SER A 108 -28.94 -1.59 -3.75
N GLY A 109 -28.66 -1.40 -2.46
CA GLY A 109 -28.35 -2.48 -1.54
C GLY A 109 -26.99 -3.17 -1.82
N ASN A 110 -26.21 -2.66 -2.77
CA ASN A 110 -24.94 -3.26 -3.14
C ASN A 110 -23.79 -2.78 -2.22
N ARG A 111 -22.83 -3.66 -2.01
CA ARG A 111 -21.57 -3.28 -1.36
C ARG A 111 -20.82 -2.22 -2.18
N LEU A 112 -20.06 -1.38 -1.51
CA LEU A 112 -19.17 -0.42 -2.15
C LEU A 112 -17.92 -1.16 -2.67
N GLY A 113 -17.71 -1.13 -3.98
CA GLY A 113 -16.57 -1.82 -4.60
C GLY A 113 -15.26 -1.06 -4.46
N ASP A 114 -15.25 0.20 -4.89
CA ASP A 114 -14.07 1.07 -4.94
C ASP A 114 -14.45 2.43 -4.31
N PRO A 115 -14.21 2.66 -3.00
CA PRO A 115 -14.47 3.95 -2.34
C PRO A 115 -13.91 5.17 -3.08
N PHE A 116 -12.69 5.06 -3.59
CA PHE A 116 -12.04 6.13 -4.34
C PHE A 116 -11.75 5.71 -5.79
N GLY A 117 -12.44 6.34 -6.74
CA GLY A 117 -12.17 6.24 -8.17
C GLY A 117 -11.26 7.38 -8.62
N MET A 118 -9.95 7.20 -8.52
CA MET A 118 -8.93 8.21 -8.75
C MET A 118 -8.85 8.65 -10.23
N GLN A 119 -9.06 9.93 -10.49
CA GLN A 119 -8.98 10.61 -11.80
C GLN A 119 -8.27 11.97 -11.69
N GLY A 120 -7.63 12.27 -10.59
CA GLY A 120 -6.78 13.39 -10.21
C GLY A 120 -5.81 12.91 -9.13
N ASP A 121 -4.97 13.77 -8.60
CA ASP A 121 -4.10 13.42 -7.50
C ASP A 121 -4.91 13.07 -6.25
N LEU A 122 -4.48 12.05 -5.51
CA LEU A 122 -5.15 11.57 -4.32
C LEU A 122 -4.19 11.46 -3.15
N THR A 123 -4.52 12.14 -2.06
CA THR A 123 -3.80 12.03 -0.79
C THR A 123 -4.74 11.53 0.32
N LEU A 124 -4.38 10.42 0.94
CA LEU A 124 -5.04 9.86 2.12
C LEU A 124 -4.03 9.85 3.27
N ARG A 125 -4.31 10.61 4.35
CA ARG A 125 -3.33 10.78 5.42
C ARG A 125 -3.96 10.70 6.81
N ASN A 126 -3.29 9.99 7.73
CA ASN A 126 -3.57 9.98 9.16
C ASN A 126 -5.00 9.58 9.55
N PHE A 127 -5.57 8.56 8.89
CA PHE A 127 -6.85 7.95 9.28
C PHE A 127 -6.91 6.47 8.91
N ALA A 128 -7.85 5.76 9.53
CA ALA A 128 -8.11 4.36 9.24
C ALA A 128 -9.34 4.20 8.34
N MET A 129 -9.30 3.22 7.44
CA MET A 129 -10.43 2.83 6.62
C MET A 129 -10.64 1.33 6.65
N ALA A 130 -11.85 0.90 7.00
CA ALA A 130 -12.24 -0.51 6.98
C ALA A 130 -13.22 -0.79 5.84
N GLY A 131 -13.00 -1.90 5.17
CA GLY A 131 -13.80 -2.35 4.02
C GLY A 131 -15.19 -2.86 4.36
N VAL A 132 -15.53 -2.90 5.66
CA VAL A 132 -16.84 -3.32 6.16
C VAL A 132 -17.04 -2.78 7.58
N LEU A 133 -18.29 -2.58 7.98
CA LEU A 133 -18.64 -2.32 9.38
C LEU A 133 -18.29 -3.52 10.26
N PRO A 134 -17.96 -3.30 11.56
CA PRO A 134 -17.90 -4.39 12.52
C PRO A 134 -19.22 -5.18 12.59
N GLU A 135 -19.14 -6.47 12.86
CA GLU A 135 -20.33 -7.32 12.98
C GLU A 135 -21.30 -6.81 14.06
N SER A 136 -20.76 -6.30 15.17
CA SER A 136 -21.54 -5.66 16.24
C SER A 136 -22.36 -4.44 15.77
N ALA A 137 -21.99 -3.86 14.62
CA ALA A 137 -22.69 -2.76 13.97
C ALA A 137 -23.49 -3.19 12.72
N GLY A 138 -23.70 -4.50 12.54
CA GLY A 138 -24.44 -5.06 11.41
C GLY A 138 -23.60 -5.26 10.16
N GLY A 139 -22.27 -5.26 10.27
CA GLY A 139 -21.39 -5.66 9.19
C GLY A 139 -21.45 -7.15 8.92
N ALA A 140 -21.26 -7.53 7.67
CA ALA A 140 -21.20 -8.92 7.25
C ALA A 140 -20.10 -9.10 6.20
N LEU A 141 -19.40 -10.23 6.22
CA LEU A 141 -18.23 -10.48 5.38
C LEU A 141 -18.52 -10.38 3.90
N GLU A 142 -19.69 -10.83 3.46
CA GLU A 142 -20.13 -10.71 2.07
C GLU A 142 -20.20 -9.26 1.57
N ASN A 143 -20.24 -8.31 2.49
CA ASN A 143 -20.33 -6.89 2.23
C ASN A 143 -18.97 -6.17 2.22
N ILE A 144 -17.87 -6.90 2.37
CA ILE A 144 -16.53 -6.33 2.33
C ILE A 144 -16.29 -5.62 1.00
N SER A 145 -15.83 -4.38 1.06
CA SER A 145 -15.41 -3.61 -0.12
C SER A 145 -14.25 -4.29 -0.85
N THR A 146 -14.28 -4.17 -2.17
CA THR A 146 -13.30 -4.86 -3.01
C THR A 146 -11.90 -4.26 -2.83
N ARG A 147 -11.79 -2.93 -2.71
CA ARG A 147 -10.53 -2.20 -2.54
C ARG A 147 -10.74 -0.79 -1.97
N VAL A 148 -9.68 -0.09 -1.64
CA VAL A 148 -9.74 1.34 -1.24
C VAL A 148 -9.72 2.23 -2.48
N VAL A 149 -8.70 2.08 -3.33
CA VAL A 149 -8.49 2.96 -4.49
C VAL A 149 -8.49 2.17 -5.78
N ARG A 150 -9.17 2.71 -6.79
CA ARG A 150 -9.04 2.31 -8.17
C ARG A 150 -8.55 3.49 -9.01
N VAL A 151 -7.34 3.39 -9.58
CA VAL A 151 -6.81 4.37 -10.52
C VAL A 151 -7.50 4.21 -11.86
N ARG A 152 -8.21 5.24 -12.31
CA ARG A 152 -9.08 5.20 -13.50
C ARG A 152 -8.56 6.07 -14.65
N ALA A 153 -7.66 7.01 -14.37
CA ALA A 153 -7.05 7.88 -15.37
C ALA A 153 -5.53 7.97 -15.14
N PRO A 154 -4.74 8.18 -16.20
CA PRO A 154 -3.29 8.15 -16.11
C PRO A 154 -2.69 9.48 -15.66
N GLY A 155 -1.46 9.40 -15.13
CA GLY A 155 -0.58 10.54 -14.97
C GLY A 155 -0.79 11.32 -13.69
N PHE A 156 -1.25 10.69 -12.62
CA PHE A 156 -1.51 11.29 -11.32
C PHE A 156 -0.66 10.65 -10.22
N ASP A 157 -0.59 11.34 -9.09
CA ASP A 157 0.13 10.92 -7.90
C ASP A 157 -0.84 10.34 -6.86
N LEU A 158 -0.48 9.20 -6.27
CA LEU A 158 -1.20 8.60 -5.14
C LEU A 158 -0.30 8.60 -3.92
N VAL A 159 -0.72 9.31 -2.87
CA VAL A 159 -0.01 9.40 -1.60
C VAL A 159 -0.87 8.83 -0.48
N MET A 160 -0.31 7.89 0.26
CA MET A 160 -0.88 7.32 1.47
C MET A 160 0.17 7.40 2.57
N ASP A 161 -0.08 8.22 3.60
CA ASP A 161 0.84 8.39 4.73
C ASP A 161 0.08 8.23 6.04
N ARG A 162 0.57 7.36 6.94
CA ARG A 162 -0.17 6.99 8.16
C ARG A 162 -1.63 6.64 7.85
N PHE A 163 -1.79 5.87 6.77
CA PHE A 163 -3.09 5.38 6.31
C PHE A 163 -3.24 3.90 6.66
N TYR A 164 -4.30 3.58 7.39
CA TYR A 164 -4.55 2.23 7.91
C TYR A 164 -5.71 1.60 7.15
N ALA A 165 -5.41 0.59 6.30
CA ALA A 165 -6.43 -0.13 5.53
C ALA A 165 -6.71 -1.49 6.16
N ILE A 166 -7.98 -1.81 6.38
CA ILE A 166 -8.39 -2.97 7.16
C ILE A 166 -9.54 -3.70 6.48
N ASN A 167 -9.40 -5.02 6.31
CA ASN A 167 -10.45 -5.88 5.77
C ASN A 167 -10.93 -5.47 4.37
N PHE A 168 -10.07 -5.61 3.36
CA PHE A 168 -10.43 -5.44 1.95
C PHE A 168 -10.31 -6.76 1.19
N GLN A 169 -11.18 -6.95 0.20
CA GLN A 169 -11.36 -8.23 -0.45
C GLN A 169 -10.27 -8.57 -1.47
N ALA A 170 -10.01 -7.72 -2.45
CA ALA A 170 -9.19 -8.07 -3.61
C ALA A 170 -7.81 -7.41 -3.61
N SER A 171 -7.76 -6.12 -3.29
CA SER A 171 -6.52 -5.34 -3.17
C SER A 171 -6.81 -4.04 -2.45
N ILE A 172 -5.81 -3.43 -1.84
CA ILE A 172 -5.98 -2.07 -1.29
C ILE A 172 -5.99 -1.06 -2.43
N VAL A 173 -5.02 -1.16 -3.34
CA VAL A 173 -4.94 -0.30 -4.53
C VAL A 173 -4.99 -1.15 -5.79
N ARG A 174 -5.71 -0.67 -6.82
CA ARG A 174 -5.66 -1.22 -8.17
C ARG A 174 -5.44 -0.13 -9.20
N ALA A 175 -4.31 -0.17 -9.89
CA ALA A 175 -4.01 0.74 -10.96
C ALA A 175 -4.29 0.10 -12.32
N GLN A 176 -5.34 0.57 -12.99
CA GLN A 176 -5.68 0.19 -14.39
C GLN A 176 -5.17 1.22 -15.40
N SER A 177 -4.50 2.26 -14.91
CA SER A 177 -3.90 3.33 -15.71
C SER A 177 -2.54 3.68 -15.11
N ALA A 178 -1.68 4.30 -15.89
CA ALA A 178 -0.36 4.71 -15.45
C ALA A 178 -0.43 5.73 -14.29
N LEU A 179 0.47 5.59 -13.34
CA LEU A 179 0.70 6.56 -12.27
C LEU A 179 2.03 7.31 -12.53
N ASN A 180 2.10 8.57 -12.13
CA ASN A 180 3.39 9.22 -11.98
C ASN A 180 4.11 8.65 -10.77
N SER A 181 3.47 8.69 -9.61
CA SER A 181 4.03 8.12 -8.40
C SER A 181 2.99 7.41 -7.56
N PHE A 182 3.47 6.43 -6.82
CA PHE A 182 2.79 5.83 -5.69
C PHE A 182 3.68 5.92 -4.46
N THR A 183 3.18 6.55 -3.41
CA THR A 183 3.86 6.68 -2.13
C THR A 183 3.04 6.09 -1.02
N LEU A 184 3.62 5.16 -0.27
CA LEU A 184 3.05 4.60 0.95
C LEU A 184 4.07 4.69 2.06
N THR A 185 3.78 5.47 3.11
CA THR A 185 4.68 5.67 4.24
C THR A 185 3.97 5.53 5.58
N ASN A 186 4.66 5.00 6.58
CA ASN A 186 4.19 4.94 7.97
C ASN A 186 2.79 4.34 8.11
N SER A 187 2.46 3.38 7.27
CA SER A 187 1.10 2.87 7.10
C SER A 187 1.00 1.41 7.50
N MET A 188 -0.20 0.98 7.87
CA MET A 188 -0.45 -0.41 8.20
C MET A 188 -1.66 -0.93 7.44
N TRP A 189 -1.47 -2.01 6.69
CA TRP A 189 -2.52 -2.65 5.90
C TRP A 189 -2.75 -4.07 6.41
N ILE A 190 -3.96 -4.36 6.84
CA ILE A 190 -4.32 -5.58 7.56
C ILE A 190 -5.43 -6.31 6.83
N ASN A 191 -5.31 -7.63 6.75
CA ASN A 191 -6.34 -8.53 6.23
C ASN A 191 -6.77 -8.19 4.80
N SER A 192 -5.89 -8.44 3.85
CA SER A 192 -6.24 -8.39 2.44
C SER A 192 -6.47 -9.80 1.90
N GLY A 193 -7.65 -10.06 1.37
CA GLY A 193 -8.02 -11.33 0.78
C GLY A 193 -9.51 -11.57 0.79
N TRP A 194 -9.92 -12.58 0.03
CA TRP A 194 -11.32 -12.97 -0.04
C TRP A 194 -11.71 -13.82 1.18
N LEU A 195 -12.83 -13.50 1.78
CA LEU A 195 -13.56 -14.33 2.70
C LEU A 195 -15.05 -14.12 2.45
N GLY A 196 -15.65 -15.01 1.74
CA GLY A 196 -17.08 -14.92 1.43
C GLY A 196 -17.50 -16.06 0.53
N ASP A 197 -18.76 -16.35 0.54
CA ASP A 197 -19.43 -17.49 -0.08
C ASP A 197 -19.73 -17.31 -1.58
N ASN A 198 -19.21 -16.27 -2.23
CA ASN A 198 -19.55 -15.93 -3.62
C ASN A 198 -18.47 -16.28 -4.63
N GLY A 199 -17.81 -17.40 -4.49
CA GLY A 199 -16.82 -17.88 -5.46
C GLY A 199 -15.74 -16.82 -5.72
N THR A 200 -14.50 -17.19 -5.61
CA THR A 200 -13.43 -16.23 -5.71
C THR A 200 -12.27 -16.78 -6.47
N ASN A 201 -11.38 -15.94 -6.82
CA ASN A 201 -10.12 -16.36 -7.35
C ASN A 201 -9.00 -16.17 -6.32
N PHE A 202 -8.03 -17.04 -6.33
CA PHE A 202 -6.82 -16.96 -5.55
C PHE A 202 -6.05 -15.66 -5.75
N GLY A 203 -6.31 -14.94 -6.81
CA GLY A 203 -5.76 -13.63 -7.04
C GLY A 203 -6.33 -12.53 -6.17
N ALA A 204 -7.17 -12.80 -5.19
CA ALA A 204 -7.59 -11.85 -4.18
C ALA A 204 -6.54 -11.73 -3.06
N GLY A 205 -6.53 -10.61 -2.36
CA GLY A 205 -5.62 -10.40 -1.22
C GLY A 205 -4.28 -9.79 -1.56
N LYS A 206 -4.29 -8.77 -2.41
CA LYS A 206 -3.11 -7.98 -2.76
C LYS A 206 -3.05 -6.67 -1.97
N GLY A 207 -1.84 -6.19 -1.75
CA GLY A 207 -1.66 -4.80 -1.38
C GLY A 207 -1.92 -3.90 -2.59
N ILE A 208 -1.06 -3.99 -3.59
CA ILE A 208 -1.17 -3.20 -4.81
C ILE A 208 -1.22 -4.10 -6.03
N ASP A 209 -2.19 -3.84 -6.91
CA ASP A 209 -2.31 -4.46 -8.23
C ASP A 209 -2.06 -3.39 -9.32
N PHE A 210 -0.81 -3.21 -9.72
CA PHE A 210 -0.43 -2.41 -10.90
C PHE A 210 -0.68 -3.20 -12.16
N ARG A 211 -1.89 -3.22 -12.62
CA ARG A 211 -2.31 -4.22 -13.60
C ARG A 211 -1.79 -3.98 -15.00
N ASP A 212 -1.99 -2.79 -15.53
CA ASP A 212 -1.80 -2.51 -16.95
C ASP A 212 -1.08 -1.17 -17.20
N GLY A 213 -0.71 -0.43 -16.14
CA GLY A 213 -0.10 0.89 -16.23
C GLY A 213 1.36 0.91 -15.79
N SER A 214 2.16 1.73 -16.43
CA SER A 214 3.49 2.07 -15.94
C SER A 214 3.39 2.93 -14.67
N VAL A 215 4.43 2.88 -13.85
CA VAL A 215 4.58 3.76 -12.68
C VAL A 215 5.99 4.33 -12.73
N GLN A 216 6.13 5.67 -12.69
CA GLN A 216 7.46 6.28 -12.76
C GLN A 216 8.22 6.08 -11.45
N SER A 217 7.52 6.16 -10.31
CA SER A 217 8.14 5.97 -9.00
C SER A 217 7.20 5.28 -8.03
N VAL A 218 7.69 4.25 -7.35
CA VAL A 218 7.03 3.57 -6.23
C VAL A 218 7.90 3.70 -5.00
N VAL A 219 7.35 4.26 -3.92
CA VAL A 219 8.01 4.36 -2.63
C VAL A 219 7.14 3.74 -1.56
N MET A 220 7.66 2.72 -0.90
CA MET A 220 7.02 2.08 0.23
C MET A 220 8.01 2.00 1.37
N ARG A 221 7.75 2.75 2.46
CA ARG A 221 8.70 2.88 3.56
C ARG A 221 8.01 2.93 4.91
N ASN A 222 8.60 2.25 5.89
CA ASN A 222 8.09 2.19 7.26
C ASN A 222 6.62 1.73 7.29
N ASN A 223 6.30 0.63 6.61
CA ASN A 223 4.94 0.10 6.56
C ASN A 223 4.89 -1.31 7.15
N THR A 224 3.74 -1.66 7.72
CA THR A 224 3.44 -3.00 8.19
C THR A 224 2.29 -3.60 7.40
N PHE A 225 2.51 -4.79 6.82
CA PHE A 225 1.54 -5.58 6.08
C PHE A 225 1.24 -6.86 6.83
N VAL A 226 -0.03 -7.10 7.15
CA VAL A 226 -0.44 -8.21 8.02
C VAL A 226 -1.52 -9.03 7.34
N ASN A 227 -1.33 -10.34 7.29
CA ASN A 227 -2.28 -11.34 6.79
C ASN A 227 -2.75 -11.09 5.36
N TYR A 228 -1.90 -11.41 4.44
CA TYR A 228 -2.18 -11.36 3.02
C TYR A 228 -2.37 -12.76 2.45
N THR A 229 -3.42 -12.96 1.70
CA THR A 229 -3.65 -14.25 1.06
C THR A 229 -2.88 -14.39 -0.26
N ASP A 230 -2.56 -13.28 -0.92
CA ASP A 230 -1.72 -13.26 -2.12
C ASP A 230 -0.51 -12.33 -1.89
N ARG A 231 -0.15 -11.50 -2.77
CA ARG A 231 1.10 -10.72 -2.79
C ARG A 231 0.91 -9.27 -2.35
N ILE A 232 1.92 -8.69 -1.76
CA ILE A 232 1.92 -7.26 -1.41
C ILE A 232 1.91 -6.41 -2.68
N ILE A 233 2.72 -6.80 -3.69
CA ILE A 233 2.79 -6.12 -4.97
C ILE A 233 2.56 -7.11 -6.10
N ARG A 234 1.69 -6.72 -7.01
CA ARG A 234 1.53 -7.34 -8.31
C ARG A 234 1.68 -6.30 -9.40
N HIS A 235 2.65 -6.49 -10.27
CA HIS A 235 2.73 -5.82 -11.55
C HIS A 235 2.64 -6.89 -12.64
N ARG A 236 1.64 -6.81 -13.49
CA ARG A 236 1.33 -7.87 -14.47
C ARG A 236 1.86 -7.56 -15.86
N ASN A 237 2.37 -6.37 -16.08
CA ASN A 237 2.68 -5.92 -17.43
C ASN A 237 4.14 -6.18 -17.76
N SER A 238 4.39 -6.75 -18.93
CA SER A 238 5.71 -6.95 -19.52
C SER A 238 6.13 -5.83 -20.48
N THR A 239 5.33 -4.78 -20.61
CA THR A 239 5.58 -3.69 -21.58
C THR A 239 5.46 -2.28 -20.97
N ALA A 240 5.09 -2.18 -19.71
CA ALA A 240 4.94 -0.92 -19.00
C ALA A 240 5.59 -1.06 -17.62
N ALA A 241 6.79 -0.54 -17.48
CA ALA A 241 7.65 -0.75 -16.32
C ALA A 241 7.20 0.02 -15.07
N ILE A 242 7.61 -0.50 -13.91
CA ILE A 242 7.86 0.31 -12.72
C ILE A 242 9.29 0.85 -12.87
N GLU A 243 9.44 2.14 -13.15
CA GLU A 243 10.76 2.72 -13.49
C GLU A 243 11.69 2.75 -12.28
N ASP A 244 11.22 3.32 -11.16
CA ASP A 244 11.94 3.37 -9.90
C ASP A 244 11.10 2.70 -8.80
N PHE A 245 11.66 1.69 -8.16
CA PHE A 245 11.03 0.95 -7.08
C PHE A 245 11.86 1.02 -5.81
N PHE A 246 11.28 1.53 -4.75
CA PHE A 246 11.91 1.65 -3.44
C PHE A 246 11.04 1.02 -2.35
N PHE A 247 11.54 -0.02 -1.72
CA PHE A 247 10.88 -0.78 -0.66
C PHE A 247 11.83 -0.92 0.52
N ASP A 248 11.65 -0.09 1.56
CA ASP A 248 12.62 0.07 2.64
C ASP A 248 11.96 0.10 4.01
N HIS A 249 12.56 -0.57 5.00
CA HIS A 249 12.03 -0.65 6.36
C HIS A 249 10.54 -1.02 6.41
N ASN A 250 10.11 -2.02 5.66
CA ASN A 250 8.76 -2.56 5.78
C ASN A 250 8.78 -3.88 6.54
N THR A 251 7.71 -4.14 7.28
CA THR A 251 7.44 -5.45 7.90
C THR A 251 6.31 -6.14 7.15
N ILE A 252 6.55 -7.36 6.70
CA ILE A 252 5.55 -8.25 6.13
C ILE A 252 5.36 -9.41 7.10
N LEU A 253 4.13 -9.57 7.58
CA LEU A 253 3.76 -10.55 8.59
C LEU A 253 2.62 -11.43 8.09
N ASN A 254 2.78 -12.75 8.19
CA ASN A 254 1.75 -13.75 7.87
C ASN A 254 1.20 -13.58 6.44
N ALA A 255 2.03 -13.72 5.43
CA ALA A 255 1.55 -13.71 4.07
C ALA A 255 1.59 -15.14 3.49
N VAL A 256 0.45 -15.64 3.04
CA VAL A 256 0.38 -16.90 2.29
C VAL A 256 1.19 -16.79 1.03
N SER A 257 1.16 -15.61 0.40
CA SER A 257 1.94 -15.27 -0.82
C SER A 257 1.76 -16.33 -1.91
N TYR A 258 0.51 -16.65 -2.20
CA TYR A 258 0.17 -17.73 -3.13
C TYR A 258 0.91 -17.60 -4.47
N HIS A 259 1.14 -16.38 -4.97
CA HIS A 259 1.89 -16.09 -6.19
C HIS A 259 3.18 -15.26 -5.93
N GLY A 260 3.83 -15.45 -4.81
CA GLY A 260 4.99 -14.65 -4.38
C GLY A 260 4.60 -13.48 -3.47
N THR A 261 5.60 -12.78 -2.95
CA THR A 261 5.40 -11.64 -2.06
C THR A 261 5.46 -10.32 -2.82
N LEU A 262 6.49 -10.13 -3.64
CA LEU A 262 6.69 -8.96 -4.51
C LEU A 262 6.86 -9.43 -5.96
N ALA A 263 5.78 -9.45 -6.75
CA ALA A 263 5.82 -9.73 -8.17
C ALA A 263 5.91 -8.41 -8.94
N LEU A 264 7.12 -8.03 -9.34
CA LEU A 264 7.42 -6.70 -9.87
C LEU A 264 7.20 -6.58 -11.38
N GLY A 265 6.99 -7.71 -12.10
CA GLY A 265 6.79 -7.68 -13.55
C GLY A 265 7.95 -7.04 -14.28
N ASP A 266 7.66 -6.13 -15.21
CA ASP A 266 8.67 -5.33 -15.90
C ASP A 266 9.15 -4.19 -15.00
N VAL A 267 10.46 -4.09 -14.82
CA VAL A 267 11.12 -3.05 -14.01
C VAL A 267 12.05 -2.23 -14.90
N GLY A 268 12.08 -0.93 -14.65
CA GLY A 268 12.84 0.03 -15.43
C GLY A 268 14.25 0.27 -14.89
N ALA A 269 14.52 1.51 -14.48
CA ALA A 269 15.86 1.95 -14.19
C ALA A 269 16.42 1.38 -12.89
N LYS A 270 15.63 1.35 -11.81
CA LYS A 270 16.15 1.08 -10.47
C LYS A 270 15.18 0.31 -9.58
N VAL A 271 15.70 -0.70 -8.88
CA VAL A 271 14.99 -1.42 -7.82
C VAL A 271 15.84 -1.46 -6.56
N LYS A 272 15.27 -1.00 -5.44
CA LYS A 272 15.89 -1.02 -4.13
C LYS A 272 14.97 -1.68 -3.10
N ILE A 273 15.43 -2.77 -2.48
CA ILE A 273 14.71 -3.53 -1.45
C ILE A 273 15.65 -3.72 -0.28
N THR A 274 15.48 -2.90 0.76
CA THR A 274 16.47 -2.79 1.84
C THR A 274 15.84 -2.73 3.22
N ASN A 275 16.52 -3.28 4.22
CA ASN A 275 16.20 -3.10 5.64
C ASN A 275 14.81 -3.63 6.05
N ASN A 276 14.20 -4.51 5.27
CA ASN A 276 12.85 -5.02 5.54
C ASN A 276 12.89 -6.24 6.47
N LEU A 277 11.75 -6.52 7.11
CA LEU A 277 11.48 -7.76 7.84
C LEU A 277 10.41 -8.56 7.10
N PHE A 278 10.73 -9.80 6.74
CA PHE A 278 9.83 -10.79 6.15
C PHE A 278 9.58 -11.88 7.19
N TYR A 279 8.46 -11.82 7.90
CA TYR A 279 8.11 -12.76 8.96
C TYR A 279 6.96 -13.65 8.51
N ASP A 280 7.21 -14.93 8.28
CA ASP A 280 6.25 -15.86 7.67
C ASP A 280 5.58 -15.25 6.42
N SER A 281 6.41 -14.75 5.50
CA SER A 281 5.94 -13.95 4.36
C SER A 281 5.75 -14.74 3.08
N PHE A 282 5.97 -16.07 3.10
CA PHE A 282 5.78 -16.98 1.97
C PHE A 282 5.28 -18.34 2.45
N VAL A 283 4.21 -18.35 3.26
CA VAL A 283 3.72 -19.51 3.99
C VAL A 283 3.23 -20.64 3.07
N ALA A 284 2.77 -20.35 1.87
CA ALA A 284 2.43 -21.39 0.89
C ALA A 284 3.66 -22.20 0.42
N GLY A 285 4.87 -21.73 0.71
CA GLY A 285 6.13 -22.41 0.39
C GLY A 285 6.40 -22.55 -1.11
N ALA A 286 7.51 -23.11 -1.46
CA ALA A 286 7.86 -23.48 -2.83
C ALA A 286 7.37 -24.91 -3.09
N ASP A 287 6.30 -25.04 -3.84
CA ASP A 287 5.66 -26.33 -4.18
C ASP A 287 5.97 -26.68 -5.63
N THR A 288 6.74 -27.76 -5.83
CA THR A 288 7.18 -28.19 -7.17
C THR A 288 6.13 -29.00 -7.91
N SER A 289 5.00 -29.33 -7.28
CA SER A 289 3.90 -30.09 -7.85
C SER A 289 2.66 -29.24 -8.19
N ASP A 290 2.45 -28.09 -7.52
CA ASP A 290 1.29 -27.22 -7.76
C ASP A 290 1.44 -26.44 -9.09
N VAL A 291 1.06 -27.11 -10.18
CA VAL A 291 1.16 -26.56 -11.55
C VAL A 291 0.26 -25.34 -11.76
N VAL A 292 -0.86 -25.26 -11.05
CA VAL A 292 -1.80 -24.11 -11.15
C VAL A 292 -1.18 -22.87 -10.56
N ARG A 293 -0.55 -23.00 -9.39
CA ARG A 293 0.16 -21.92 -8.72
C ARG A 293 1.40 -21.50 -9.52
N GLN A 294 2.14 -22.46 -10.06
CA GLN A 294 3.36 -22.23 -10.83
C GLN A 294 3.14 -21.38 -12.08
N GLU A 295 1.97 -21.45 -12.73
CA GLU A 295 1.67 -20.65 -13.92
C GLU A 295 1.86 -19.14 -13.71
N GLU A 296 1.71 -18.62 -12.49
CA GLU A 296 1.87 -17.21 -12.19
C GLU A 296 3.34 -16.80 -11.90
N PHE A 297 4.27 -17.76 -11.86
CA PHE A 297 5.70 -17.53 -11.64
C PHE A 297 6.53 -17.58 -12.94
N ASN A 298 5.90 -17.75 -14.08
CA ASN A 298 6.58 -17.92 -15.37
C ASN A 298 7.30 -16.64 -15.87
N GLU A 299 7.03 -15.48 -15.28
CA GLU A 299 7.60 -14.19 -15.70
C GLU A 299 9.13 -14.13 -15.54
N SER A 300 9.69 -14.82 -14.54
CA SER A 300 11.13 -14.88 -14.33
C SER A 300 11.88 -15.73 -15.37
N GLY A 301 11.17 -16.66 -16.01
CA GLY A 301 11.76 -17.64 -16.92
C GLY A 301 12.58 -18.74 -16.22
N GLU A 302 12.62 -18.76 -14.90
CA GLU A 302 13.35 -19.76 -14.12
C GLU A 302 12.50 -20.99 -13.86
N LEU A 303 13.11 -22.16 -13.94
CA LEU A 303 12.43 -23.44 -13.86
C LEU A 303 13.04 -24.34 -12.79
N TYR A 304 12.21 -25.12 -12.11
CA TYR A 304 12.65 -26.25 -11.32
C TYR A 304 13.20 -27.38 -12.22
N ALA A 305 13.82 -28.39 -11.62
CA ALA A 305 14.37 -29.53 -12.33
C ALA A 305 13.30 -30.33 -13.12
N ASN A 306 12.03 -30.28 -12.71
CA ASN A 306 10.91 -30.90 -13.39
C ASN A 306 10.40 -30.08 -14.62
N GLY A 307 10.96 -28.89 -14.84
CA GLY A 307 10.61 -28.01 -15.96
C GLY A 307 9.48 -27.03 -15.68
N ASN A 308 8.91 -27.02 -14.48
CA ASN A 308 7.88 -26.10 -14.07
C ASN A 308 8.47 -24.77 -13.58
N PRO A 309 7.76 -23.62 -13.68
CA PRO A 309 8.23 -22.33 -13.16
C PRO A 309 8.64 -22.38 -11.70
N ALA A 310 9.81 -21.84 -11.40
CA ALA A 310 10.32 -21.77 -10.03
C ALA A 310 9.63 -20.65 -9.23
N MET A 311 9.31 -20.95 -7.99
CA MET A 311 8.60 -20.03 -7.08
C MET A 311 9.59 -19.27 -6.21
N HIS A 312 9.47 -17.95 -6.19
CA HIS A 312 10.31 -17.05 -5.43
C HIS A 312 9.47 -16.03 -4.67
N TRP A 313 10.01 -15.44 -3.60
CA TRP A 313 9.32 -14.36 -2.88
C TRP A 313 9.25 -13.10 -3.73
N ILE A 314 10.37 -12.77 -4.38
CA ILE A 314 10.54 -11.57 -5.19
C ILE A 314 10.93 -11.99 -6.60
N SER A 315 10.13 -11.57 -7.57
CA SER A 315 10.32 -11.89 -8.99
C SER A 315 10.13 -10.66 -9.87
N SER A 316 10.78 -10.67 -11.01
CA SER A 316 10.60 -9.70 -12.09
C SER A 316 10.84 -10.36 -13.43
N VAL A 317 10.37 -9.72 -14.49
CA VAL A 317 10.85 -10.02 -15.85
C VAL A 317 12.34 -9.68 -15.92
N PRO A 318 13.21 -10.56 -16.44
CA PRO A 318 14.63 -10.29 -16.57
C PRO A 318 14.90 -9.03 -17.41
N ASN A 319 15.66 -8.09 -16.83
CA ASN A 319 16.07 -6.84 -17.49
C ASN A 319 17.54 -6.56 -17.20
N GLU A 320 18.36 -6.49 -18.26
CA GLU A 320 19.81 -6.30 -18.14
C GLU A 320 20.22 -4.90 -17.70
N THR A 321 19.35 -3.91 -17.87
CA THR A 321 19.65 -2.49 -17.61
C THR A 321 19.23 -2.02 -16.23
N THR A 322 18.42 -2.77 -15.52
CA THR A 322 17.95 -2.41 -14.18
C THR A 322 19.10 -2.48 -13.17
N ALA A 323 19.28 -1.40 -12.44
CA ALA A 323 20.18 -1.36 -11.27
C ALA A 323 19.45 -1.93 -10.05
N TRP A 324 19.97 -3.03 -9.50
CA TRP A 324 19.41 -3.70 -8.34
C TRP A 324 20.23 -3.41 -7.09
N THR A 325 19.54 -3.06 -6.00
CA THR A 325 20.11 -2.98 -4.65
C THR A 325 19.20 -3.77 -3.72
N VAL A 326 19.63 -4.96 -3.29
CA VAL A 326 18.90 -5.77 -2.30
C VAL A 326 19.89 -6.12 -1.19
N ARG A 327 19.63 -5.64 0.02
CA ARG A 327 20.55 -5.84 1.16
C ARG A 327 19.86 -5.61 2.50
N ASN A 328 20.45 -6.18 3.55
CA ASN A 328 20.05 -5.97 4.94
C ASN A 328 18.57 -6.31 5.21
N ASN A 329 17.98 -7.23 4.45
CA ASN A 329 16.64 -7.71 4.74
C ASN A 329 16.75 -8.89 5.71
N ALA A 330 15.96 -8.83 6.78
CA ALA A 330 15.80 -9.91 7.74
C ALA A 330 14.61 -10.78 7.37
N TYR A 331 14.67 -12.07 7.63
CA TYR A 331 13.50 -12.93 7.55
C TYR A 331 13.45 -13.95 8.69
N VAL A 332 12.23 -14.39 8.98
CA VAL A 332 11.93 -15.47 9.92
C VAL A 332 10.94 -16.41 9.24
N VAL A 333 11.23 -17.69 9.31
CA VAL A 333 10.27 -18.78 9.05
C VAL A 333 10.07 -19.47 10.38
N THR A 334 8.87 -19.37 10.94
CA THR A 334 8.61 -19.96 12.26
C THR A 334 8.58 -21.47 12.21
N SER A 335 8.87 -22.11 13.35
CA SER A 335 8.81 -23.57 13.45
C SER A 335 7.44 -24.15 13.05
N ALA A 336 6.35 -23.40 13.28
CA ALA A 336 5.03 -23.83 12.85
C ALA A 336 4.90 -23.90 11.33
N VAL A 337 5.53 -22.97 10.62
CA VAL A 337 5.56 -22.96 9.15
C VAL A 337 6.52 -24.03 8.61
N GLU A 338 7.66 -24.25 9.28
CA GLU A 338 8.56 -25.35 8.94
C GLU A 338 7.90 -26.72 9.15
N ASP A 339 7.18 -26.91 10.24
CA ASP A 339 6.42 -28.14 10.51
C ASP A 339 5.31 -28.35 9.46
N PHE A 340 4.67 -27.26 9.02
CA PHE A 340 3.71 -27.32 7.92
C PHE A 340 4.40 -27.79 6.62
N TYR A 341 5.55 -27.24 6.24
CA TYR A 341 6.29 -27.71 5.06
C TYR A 341 6.69 -29.18 5.19
N ALA A 342 7.18 -29.59 6.36
CA ALA A 342 7.57 -30.97 6.60
C ALA A 342 6.37 -31.93 6.50
N ALA A 343 5.20 -31.53 6.96
CA ALA A 343 3.98 -32.33 6.87
C ALA A 343 3.49 -32.54 5.42
N TYR A 344 3.77 -31.58 4.55
CA TYR A 344 3.37 -31.63 3.14
C TYR A 344 4.54 -31.93 2.18
N GLY A 345 5.76 -32.05 2.66
CA GLY A 345 6.96 -32.30 1.84
C GLY A 345 7.49 -33.73 1.92
N ASP A 346 6.85 -34.64 2.63
CA ASP A 346 7.37 -35.99 2.92
C ASP A 346 7.01 -37.05 1.86
N GLY A 347 6.31 -36.68 0.79
CA GLY A 347 5.86 -37.60 -0.25
C GLY A 347 4.86 -38.68 0.23
N SER A 348 4.36 -38.55 1.46
CA SER A 348 3.55 -39.59 2.11
C SER A 348 2.06 -39.41 1.93
N GLY A 349 1.62 -38.30 1.38
CA GLY A 349 0.21 -37.98 1.41
C GLY A 349 -0.37 -37.38 0.13
N ASP A 350 -1.58 -37.67 -0.08
CA ASP A 350 -2.54 -36.90 -0.80
C ASP A 350 -2.48 -35.45 -0.25
N ASP A 351 -1.88 -34.51 -0.99
CA ASP A 351 -1.91 -33.07 -0.66
C ASP A 351 -3.35 -32.57 -0.67
N GLY A 352 -4.26 -33.52 -0.94
CA GLY A 352 -5.65 -33.30 -1.08
C GLY A 352 -5.97 -32.49 -2.34
N ASN A 353 -5.08 -32.31 -3.33
CA ASN A 353 -5.34 -31.63 -4.60
C ASN A 353 -5.52 -32.63 -5.75
N PRO A 354 -6.76 -32.99 -6.12
CA PRO A 354 -6.99 -33.94 -7.18
C PRO A 354 -6.60 -33.41 -8.58
N ASP A 355 -6.30 -32.11 -8.70
CA ASP A 355 -6.11 -31.47 -10.00
C ASP A 355 -4.63 -31.28 -10.39
N ASN A 356 -3.66 -31.56 -9.52
CA ASN A 356 -2.24 -31.42 -9.84
C ASN A 356 -1.66 -32.65 -10.58
N GLY A 357 -2.45 -33.70 -10.77
CA GLY A 357 -2.09 -34.85 -11.61
C GLY A 357 -1.16 -35.87 -10.96
N THR A 358 -0.84 -35.71 -9.69
CA THR A 358 0.02 -36.61 -8.94
C THR A 358 -0.55 -36.85 -7.54
N ASP A 359 -1.49 -37.81 -7.44
CA ASP A 359 -1.95 -38.29 -6.14
C ASP A 359 -0.76 -38.85 -5.38
N GLY A 360 -0.23 -38.14 -4.40
CA GLY A 360 0.79 -38.59 -3.50
C GLY A 360 2.11 -37.84 -3.50
N ASP A 361 2.27 -36.82 -4.33
CA ASP A 361 3.49 -36.01 -4.37
C ASP A 361 3.25 -34.65 -3.72
N ASN A 362 3.54 -34.56 -2.44
CA ASN A 362 3.73 -33.27 -1.78
C ASN A 362 5.16 -32.84 -1.95
N ASP A 363 5.35 -31.80 -2.73
CA ASP A 363 6.69 -31.36 -3.09
C ASP A 363 6.94 -29.92 -2.60
N ILE A 364 6.42 -29.55 -1.41
CA ILE A 364 6.86 -28.31 -0.77
C ILE A 364 8.31 -28.51 -0.31
N ILE A 365 9.21 -27.84 -1.00
CA ILE A 365 10.66 -27.90 -0.72
C ILE A 365 11.11 -26.85 0.29
N GLY A 366 10.20 -26.28 1.09
CA GLY A 366 10.43 -25.25 2.08
C GLY A 366 9.95 -23.86 1.63
N ALA A 367 10.46 -22.84 2.29
CA ALA A 367 10.08 -21.44 2.03
C ALA A 367 10.50 -20.92 0.64
N GLY A 368 11.25 -21.67 -0.13
CA GLY A 368 11.78 -21.23 -1.42
C GLY A 368 12.89 -20.16 -1.30
N ALA A 369 13.42 -19.74 -2.43
CA ALA A 369 14.45 -18.71 -2.47
C ALA A 369 13.81 -17.30 -2.43
N PRO A 370 14.36 -16.38 -1.62
CA PRO A 370 13.88 -14.99 -1.60
C PRO A 370 13.96 -14.28 -2.95
N LEU A 371 14.97 -14.57 -3.75
CA LEU A 371 15.25 -13.89 -5.03
C LEU A 371 15.43 -14.89 -6.16
N THR A 372 15.02 -14.51 -7.36
CA THR A 372 15.38 -15.22 -8.60
C THR A 372 16.89 -15.16 -8.85
N ASP A 373 17.41 -16.13 -9.60
CA ASP A 373 18.85 -16.16 -9.98
C ASP A 373 19.23 -14.94 -10.82
N HIS A 374 18.31 -14.48 -11.68
CA HIS A 374 18.52 -13.26 -12.45
C HIS A 374 18.80 -12.07 -11.53
N ILE A 375 17.97 -11.82 -10.53
CA ILE A 375 18.17 -10.71 -9.56
C ILE A 375 19.47 -10.93 -8.79
N ARG A 376 19.70 -12.13 -8.25
CA ARG A 376 20.93 -12.46 -7.51
C ARG A 376 22.19 -12.16 -8.30
N SER A 377 22.20 -12.46 -9.60
CA SER A 377 23.36 -12.23 -10.48
C SER A 377 23.71 -10.76 -10.69
N LYS A 378 22.81 -9.83 -10.34
CA LYS A 378 23.01 -8.38 -10.45
C LYS A 378 23.52 -7.75 -9.16
N LEU A 379 23.56 -8.49 -8.06
CA LEU A 379 23.95 -7.97 -6.75
C LEU A 379 25.45 -8.13 -6.52
N ASP A 380 26.07 -7.11 -5.94
CA ASP A 380 27.46 -7.15 -5.50
C ASP A 380 27.65 -8.14 -4.34
N ASP A 381 26.67 -8.24 -3.44
CA ASP A 381 26.62 -9.16 -2.30
C ASP A 381 25.27 -9.88 -2.24
N PRO A 382 25.09 -10.95 -3.04
CA PRO A 382 23.83 -11.69 -3.05
C PRO A 382 23.54 -12.45 -1.75
N ASP A 383 24.56 -12.81 -0.97
CA ASP A 383 24.40 -13.53 0.29
C ASP A 383 24.02 -12.59 1.44
N GLY A 384 24.42 -11.32 1.38
CA GLY A 384 23.98 -10.27 2.31
C GLY A 384 22.63 -9.65 1.96
N ALA A 385 21.96 -10.11 0.90
CA ALA A 385 20.66 -9.59 0.50
C ALA A 385 19.56 -9.91 1.52
N PHE A 386 19.56 -11.14 2.06
CA PHE A 386 18.63 -11.65 3.07
C PHE A 386 19.39 -12.44 4.13
N THR A 387 19.05 -12.20 5.40
CA THR A 387 19.59 -12.94 6.55
C THR A 387 18.45 -13.55 7.36
N GLU A 388 18.56 -14.85 7.61
CA GLU A 388 17.61 -15.57 8.45
C GLU A 388 17.89 -15.33 9.93
N PHE A 389 16.81 -15.15 10.69
CA PHE A 389 16.83 -14.98 12.13
C PHE A 389 15.76 -15.85 12.78
N ASP A 390 15.93 -16.12 14.06
CA ASP A 390 14.99 -16.85 14.91
C ASP A 390 14.65 -15.95 16.12
N PHE A 391 13.44 -15.42 16.16
CA PHE A 391 12.93 -14.62 17.27
C PHE A 391 11.40 -14.50 17.21
N ASP A 392 10.79 -14.26 18.36
CA ASP A 392 9.37 -14.00 18.49
C ASP A 392 9.07 -12.50 18.41
N LEU A 393 7.92 -12.16 17.84
CA LEU A 393 7.35 -10.82 17.92
C LEU A 393 6.70 -10.59 19.29
N THR A 394 6.63 -9.33 19.73
CA THR A 394 6.13 -8.95 21.06
C THR A 394 4.67 -9.35 21.25
N ASN A 395 3.81 -8.98 20.31
CA ASN A 395 2.41 -9.39 20.26
C ASN A 395 1.88 -9.29 18.83
N ALA A 396 1.82 -10.41 18.13
CA ALA A 396 1.36 -10.47 16.75
C ALA A 396 0.42 -11.67 16.55
N PRO A 397 -0.48 -11.60 15.56
CA PRO A 397 -1.41 -12.69 15.30
C PRO A 397 -0.67 -13.95 14.85
N ASP A 398 -1.07 -15.10 15.41
CA ASP A 398 -0.62 -16.42 14.98
C ASP A 398 -1.63 -17.00 13.99
N ALA A 399 -1.64 -16.47 12.79
CA ALA A 399 -2.62 -16.82 11.78
C ALA A 399 -2.11 -17.62 10.57
N PRO A 400 -0.77 -17.78 10.33
CA PRO A 400 -0.29 -18.24 9.03
C PRO A 400 -0.72 -19.67 8.71
N ILE A 401 -0.76 -20.57 9.70
CA ILE A 401 -1.13 -21.97 9.48
C ILE A 401 -2.64 -22.11 9.20
N ALA A 402 -3.48 -21.39 9.92
CA ALA A 402 -4.91 -21.39 9.63
C ALA A 402 -5.19 -20.86 8.22
N MET A 403 -4.49 -19.79 7.82
CA MET A 403 -4.61 -19.21 6.48
C MET A 403 -4.20 -20.19 5.38
N VAL A 404 -3.05 -20.82 5.48
CA VAL A 404 -2.55 -21.73 4.43
C VAL A 404 -3.31 -23.04 4.41
N THR A 405 -3.74 -23.55 5.56
CA THR A 405 -4.60 -24.75 5.67
C THR A 405 -5.92 -24.52 4.93
N TRP A 406 -6.55 -23.36 5.15
CA TRP A 406 -7.76 -23.00 4.42
C TRP A 406 -7.53 -22.97 2.90
N TYR A 407 -6.39 -22.44 2.44
CA TYR A 407 -6.02 -22.45 1.04
C TYR A 407 -5.80 -23.84 0.46
N ARG A 408 -5.40 -24.81 1.27
CA ARG A 408 -5.14 -26.18 0.85
C ARG A 408 -6.33 -27.13 1.10
N THR A 409 -7.44 -26.67 1.66
CA THR A 409 -8.66 -27.48 1.77
C THR A 409 -9.34 -27.64 0.42
N GLU A 410 -10.18 -28.67 0.27
CA GLU A 410 -10.87 -28.99 -1.00
C GLU A 410 -11.65 -27.81 -1.58
N THR A 411 -12.15 -26.93 -0.74
CA THR A 411 -12.84 -25.70 -1.14
C THR A 411 -11.90 -24.58 -1.52
N GLY A 412 -10.68 -24.56 -1.03
CA GLY A 412 -9.68 -23.52 -1.26
C GLY A 412 -8.82 -23.68 -2.51
N ARG A 413 -8.86 -24.85 -3.13
CA ARG A 413 -7.83 -25.25 -4.10
C ARG A 413 -8.02 -24.83 -5.52
N THR A 414 -9.17 -24.42 -5.93
CA THR A 414 -9.37 -24.03 -7.30
C THR A 414 -9.20 -22.53 -7.46
N LYS A 415 -8.34 -22.11 -8.39
CA LYS A 415 -8.19 -20.72 -8.82
C LYS A 415 -9.53 -20.06 -9.17
N GLU A 416 -10.57 -20.83 -9.33
CA GLU A 416 -11.82 -20.40 -9.94
C GLU A 416 -13.00 -20.34 -8.96
N THR A 417 -13.02 -21.12 -7.88
CA THR A 417 -14.18 -21.17 -6.98
C THR A 417 -13.77 -21.51 -5.55
N ILE A 418 -13.54 -20.53 -4.73
CA ILE A 418 -13.45 -20.72 -3.28
C ILE A 418 -14.78 -20.28 -2.69
N THR A 419 -15.50 -21.20 -2.09
CA THR A 419 -16.61 -20.89 -1.20
C THR A 419 -16.10 -21.01 0.24
N PHE A 420 -16.19 -19.95 1.00
CA PHE A 420 -15.94 -19.95 2.42
C PHE A 420 -17.24 -20.32 3.14
N ASP A 421 -17.20 -21.35 3.97
CA ASP A 421 -18.28 -21.70 4.90
C ASP A 421 -17.79 -21.44 6.33
N ALA A 422 -18.30 -20.39 6.94
CA ALA A 422 -17.95 -20.00 8.31
C ALA A 422 -18.24 -21.10 9.37
N ALA A 423 -19.03 -22.13 9.02
CA ALA A 423 -19.32 -23.24 9.91
C ALA A 423 -18.28 -24.37 9.81
N THR A 424 -17.53 -24.45 8.73
CA THR A 424 -16.60 -25.56 8.43
C THR A 424 -15.18 -25.12 8.16
N ASP A 425 -14.95 -23.86 7.79
CA ASP A 425 -13.63 -23.34 7.46
C ASP A 425 -12.99 -22.65 8.67
N ASP A 426 -11.80 -23.06 9.04
CA ASP A 426 -11.12 -22.60 10.25
C ASP A 426 -10.62 -21.15 10.18
N TYR A 427 -10.46 -20.60 8.96
CA TYR A 427 -9.97 -19.26 8.81
C TYR A 427 -11.11 -18.25 8.65
N ASP A 428 -11.44 -17.61 9.73
CA ASP A 428 -12.35 -16.46 9.76
C ASP A 428 -11.60 -15.21 10.22
N ARG A 429 -11.41 -14.24 9.34
CA ARG A 429 -10.74 -12.98 9.66
C ARG A 429 -11.41 -12.20 10.78
N ARG A 430 -12.68 -12.43 11.06
CA ARG A 430 -13.40 -11.80 12.17
C ARG A 430 -12.91 -12.30 13.52
N THR A 431 -12.39 -13.53 13.57
CA THR A 431 -11.85 -14.11 14.82
C THR A 431 -10.43 -13.65 15.09
N VAL A 432 -9.77 -13.13 14.07
CA VAL A 432 -8.45 -12.53 14.22
C VAL A 432 -8.64 -11.06 14.54
N ASP A 433 -8.62 -10.74 15.81
CA ASP A 433 -8.88 -9.41 16.33
C ASP A 433 -7.63 -8.53 16.21
N TYR A 434 -7.47 -7.88 15.05
CA TYR A 434 -6.33 -6.98 14.77
C TYR A 434 -6.53 -5.57 15.23
N PHE A 435 -7.66 -5.31 15.81
CA PHE A 435 -7.99 -4.01 16.37
C PHE A 435 -7.67 -3.96 17.85
N LEU A 436 -6.89 -4.92 18.32
CA LEU A 436 -6.44 -4.92 19.68
C LEU A 436 -5.51 -3.75 19.90
N ASP A 437 -5.74 -3.05 20.98
CA ASP A 437 -4.87 -1.96 21.47
C ASP A 437 -3.44 -2.46 21.75
N ASP A 438 -3.21 -3.76 21.73
CA ASP A 438 -1.98 -4.45 22.08
C ASP A 438 -1.25 -5.09 20.89
N PHE A 439 -1.71 -4.89 19.64
CA PHE A 439 -0.94 -5.32 18.46
C PHE A 439 0.42 -4.64 18.44
N ASP A 440 1.48 -5.44 18.54
CA ASP A 440 2.85 -4.98 18.61
C ASP A 440 3.80 -5.99 17.92
N PRO A 441 4.11 -5.84 16.63
CA PRO A 441 5.07 -6.67 15.91
C PRO A 441 6.52 -6.23 16.13
N SER A 442 6.83 -5.43 17.15
CA SER A 442 8.20 -5.22 17.59
C SER A 442 8.80 -6.54 18.11
N TYR A 443 10.09 -6.56 18.30
CA TYR A 443 10.81 -7.70 18.83
C TYR A 443 11.93 -7.24 19.78
N ALA A 444 12.47 -8.20 20.53
CA ALA A 444 13.46 -7.91 21.56
C ALA A 444 14.72 -7.23 21.01
N THR A 445 15.27 -6.27 21.73
CA THR A 445 16.52 -5.57 21.37
C THR A 445 17.74 -6.50 21.34
N THR A 446 17.60 -7.72 21.85
CA THR A 446 18.63 -8.78 21.80
C THR A 446 18.52 -9.66 20.56
N ALA A 447 17.45 -9.56 19.79
CA ALA A 447 17.32 -10.27 18.52
C ALA A 447 18.36 -9.75 17.51
N GLY A 448 18.92 -10.63 16.71
CA GLY A 448 19.91 -10.26 15.68
C GLY A 448 19.38 -9.24 14.67
N ALA A 449 18.10 -9.32 14.35
CA ALA A 449 17.41 -8.40 13.46
C ALA A 449 17.38 -6.95 13.97
N TYR A 450 17.54 -6.70 15.28
CA TYR A 450 17.54 -5.36 15.87
C TYR A 450 18.71 -4.47 15.40
N THR A 451 19.74 -5.08 14.87
CA THR A 451 20.92 -4.37 14.33
C THR A 451 21.27 -4.80 12.90
N ALA A 452 20.36 -5.47 12.21
CA ALA A 452 20.62 -6.05 10.90
C ALA A 452 20.48 -5.05 9.75
N ALA A 453 19.70 -3.98 9.94
CA ALA A 453 19.54 -2.93 8.95
C ALA A 453 20.74 -1.98 8.91
N ALA A 454 20.79 -1.14 7.89
CA ALA A 454 21.85 -0.13 7.70
C ALA A 454 22.05 0.72 8.97
N GLY A 455 23.30 1.03 9.29
CA GLY A 455 23.65 1.79 10.50
C GLY A 455 23.38 1.08 11.81
N SER A 456 23.31 -0.25 11.80
CA SER A 456 22.91 -1.07 12.97
C SER A 456 21.51 -0.74 13.49
N CYS A 457 20.60 -0.51 12.59
CA CYS A 457 19.19 -0.24 12.86
C CYS A 457 18.35 -1.52 12.90
N PRO A 458 17.14 -1.48 13.49
CA PRO A 458 16.18 -2.58 13.40
C PRO A 458 15.75 -2.84 11.96
N ALA A 459 15.66 -4.10 11.56
CA ALA A 459 15.03 -4.47 10.30
C ALA A 459 13.50 -4.39 10.42
N GLY A 460 12.83 -3.99 9.35
CA GLY A 460 11.39 -3.80 9.34
C GLY A 460 10.95 -2.38 9.66
N ASP A 461 9.67 -2.21 9.92
CA ASP A 461 9.00 -0.93 10.13
C ASP A 461 9.48 -0.24 11.41
N LEU A 462 10.14 0.90 11.23
CA LEU A 462 10.73 1.67 12.33
C LEU A 462 9.70 2.28 13.28
N ASN A 463 8.44 2.39 12.88
CA ASN A 463 7.38 2.88 13.77
C ASN A 463 7.19 2.00 15.02
N TRP A 464 7.64 0.76 14.97
CA TRP A 464 7.64 -0.16 16.12
C TRP A 464 8.85 0.00 17.04
N PHE A 465 9.81 0.84 16.65
CA PHE A 465 11.03 1.14 17.40
C PHE A 465 11.20 2.66 17.58
N PRO A 466 10.28 3.33 18.29
CA PRO A 466 10.22 4.79 18.36
C PRO A 466 11.51 5.44 18.89
N ASP A 467 12.24 4.76 19.77
CA ASP A 467 13.51 5.23 20.31
C ASP A 467 14.66 5.21 19.28
N ARG A 468 14.47 4.54 18.16
CA ARG A 468 15.43 4.40 17.06
C ARG A 468 14.96 5.07 15.77
N PHE A 469 13.69 5.53 15.73
CA PHE A 469 13.07 5.98 14.49
C PHE A 469 13.85 7.12 13.84
N ASP A 470 14.07 8.22 14.54
CA ASP A 470 14.70 9.41 13.95
C ASP A 470 16.13 9.15 13.45
N ASP A 471 16.94 8.41 14.21
CA ASP A 471 18.31 8.09 13.85
C ASP A 471 18.35 7.15 12.63
N CYS A 472 17.48 6.15 12.58
CA CYS A 472 17.48 5.13 11.56
C CYS A 472 16.77 5.57 10.28
N ASP A 473 15.72 6.36 10.41
CA ASP A 473 15.00 6.96 9.27
C ASP A 473 15.91 7.90 8.49
N ALA A 474 16.76 8.68 9.17
CA ALA A 474 17.76 9.54 8.54
C ALA A 474 18.80 8.77 7.73
N ILE A 475 19.30 7.61 8.22
CA ILE A 475 20.29 6.79 7.52
C ILE A 475 19.74 6.23 6.20
N ALA A 476 18.48 5.87 6.17
CA ALA A 476 17.83 5.35 4.96
C ALA A 476 17.64 6.46 3.89
N VAL A 477 17.53 7.72 4.31
CA VAL A 477 17.41 8.90 3.40
C VAL A 477 18.76 9.31 2.81
N ASP A 478 19.86 9.17 3.57
CA ASP A 478 21.23 9.51 3.11
C ASP A 478 21.81 8.56 2.03
N ALA A 479 21.13 7.47 1.74
CA ALA A 479 21.51 6.65 0.62
C ALA A 479 21.22 7.42 -0.68
N GLU A 480 22.24 7.75 -1.46
CA GLU A 480 22.29 8.56 -2.70
C GLU A 480 21.21 8.26 -3.76
N ASP A 481 20.20 7.46 -3.46
CA ASP A 481 19.36 6.77 -4.43
C ASP A 481 17.86 6.71 -4.10
N GLY A 482 17.35 7.39 -3.08
CA GLY A 482 15.89 7.48 -2.84
C GLY A 482 15.21 8.38 -3.88
N PRO A 483 13.93 8.18 -4.24
CA PRO A 483 13.20 9.15 -5.03
C PRO A 483 13.16 10.48 -4.29
N GLN A 484 13.98 11.40 -4.73
CA GLN A 484 14.22 12.70 -4.12
C GLN A 484 12.97 13.61 -4.10
N ALA A 485 11.93 13.25 -4.85
CA ALA A 485 10.67 13.98 -4.91
C ALA A 485 9.92 14.03 -3.57
N LEU A 486 10.09 13.02 -2.70
CA LEU A 486 9.39 12.94 -1.40
C LEU A 486 10.10 13.71 -0.28
N ALA A 487 11.43 13.86 -0.36
CA ALA A 487 12.19 14.61 0.62
C ALA A 487 11.76 16.08 0.70
N PHE A 488 11.12 16.59 -0.36
CA PHE A 488 10.79 18.01 -0.46
C PHE A 488 9.30 18.33 -0.33
N GLY A 489 8.39 17.36 -0.34
CA GLY A 489 6.96 17.63 -0.34
C GLY A 489 6.53 18.60 -1.45
N LEU A 490 7.21 18.55 -2.61
CA LEU A 490 7.00 19.49 -3.71
C LEU A 490 5.59 19.36 -4.29
N SER A 491 4.85 20.44 -4.22
CA SER A 491 3.46 20.50 -4.69
C SER A 491 3.11 21.90 -5.19
N ASN A 492 1.99 22.06 -5.87
CA ASN A 492 1.43 23.39 -6.17
C ASN A 492 -0.08 23.40 -6.00
N GLY A 493 -0.62 24.52 -5.56
CA GLY A 493 -2.08 24.71 -5.38
C GLY A 493 -2.47 26.17 -5.63
N PRO A 494 -3.58 26.38 -6.37
CA PRO A 494 -4.39 25.40 -7.12
C PRO A 494 -3.66 24.73 -8.30
N ASN A 495 -4.09 23.52 -8.68
CA ASN A 495 -3.66 22.81 -9.87
C ASN A 495 -4.85 21.96 -10.40
N PRO A 496 -5.43 22.20 -11.58
CA PRO A 496 -5.04 23.24 -12.55
C PRO A 496 -5.29 24.69 -12.09
N PHE A 497 -4.61 25.66 -12.70
CA PHE A 497 -4.80 27.07 -12.37
C PHE A 497 -4.90 27.98 -13.59
N GLY A 498 -5.65 29.08 -13.45
CA GLY A 498 -5.86 30.05 -14.55
C GLY A 498 -5.10 31.37 -14.39
N ALA A 499 -4.87 31.82 -13.17
CA ALA A 499 -4.21 33.11 -12.89
C ALA A 499 -2.87 32.95 -12.17
N SER A 500 -2.84 32.21 -11.09
CA SER A 500 -1.61 31.94 -10.30
C SER A 500 -1.77 30.67 -9.47
N THR A 501 -0.64 30.08 -9.10
CA THR A 501 -0.52 28.97 -8.16
C THR A 501 0.57 29.23 -7.15
N THR A 502 0.50 28.63 -5.98
CA THR A 502 1.58 28.65 -4.99
C THR A 502 2.27 27.28 -4.99
N ILE A 503 3.55 27.27 -5.27
CA ILE A 503 4.40 26.09 -5.19
C ILE A 503 4.92 26.01 -3.76
N ARG A 504 4.79 24.82 -3.15
CA ARG A 504 5.22 24.53 -1.79
C ARG A 504 6.26 23.42 -1.80
N TYR A 505 7.26 23.56 -0.94
CA TYR A 505 8.26 22.53 -0.71
C TYR A 505 8.82 22.66 0.72
N SER A 506 9.41 21.60 1.22
CA SER A 506 10.11 21.61 2.51
C SER A 506 11.52 21.07 2.37
N LEU A 507 12.45 21.66 3.12
CA LEU A 507 13.84 21.26 3.19
C LEU A 507 14.14 20.68 4.57
N THR A 508 14.77 19.52 4.61
CA THR A 508 15.20 18.89 5.86
C THR A 508 16.42 19.60 6.46
N GLU A 509 17.22 20.23 5.63
CA GLU A 509 18.41 20.98 6.01
C GLU A 509 18.57 22.26 5.15
N ALA A 510 19.47 23.15 5.55
CA ALA A 510 19.81 24.32 4.76
C ALA A 510 20.50 23.89 3.45
N SER A 511 19.94 24.25 2.31
CA SER A 511 20.37 23.77 0.99
C SER A 511 20.49 24.91 -0.02
N ASP A 512 21.35 24.74 -1.00
CA ASP A 512 21.38 25.62 -2.19
C ASP A 512 20.30 25.15 -3.18
N VAL A 513 19.25 25.97 -3.35
CA VAL A 513 18.02 25.60 -4.03
C VAL A 513 17.91 26.29 -5.39
N THR A 514 17.53 25.51 -6.39
CA THR A 514 17.01 26.00 -7.68
C THR A 514 15.60 25.47 -7.88
N LEU A 515 14.60 26.36 -7.96
CA LEU A 515 13.21 26.05 -8.28
C LEU A 515 12.84 26.68 -9.61
N ALA A 516 12.60 25.88 -10.64
CA ALA A 516 12.35 26.34 -11.99
C ALA A 516 11.17 25.60 -12.64
N VAL A 517 10.55 26.22 -13.63
CA VAL A 517 9.43 25.65 -14.39
C VAL A 517 9.86 25.42 -15.85
N PHE A 518 9.47 24.26 -16.36
CA PHE A 518 9.81 23.81 -17.71
C PHE A 518 8.55 23.48 -18.52
N ASP A 519 8.58 23.73 -19.82
CA ASP A 519 7.53 23.27 -20.74
C ASP A 519 7.73 21.78 -21.11
N ALA A 520 6.78 21.22 -21.85
CA ALA A 520 6.81 19.83 -22.30
C ALA A 520 7.99 19.46 -23.23
N LEU A 521 8.71 20.46 -23.75
CA LEU A 521 9.92 20.29 -24.55
C LEU A 521 11.20 20.43 -23.72
N GLY A 522 11.08 20.57 -22.40
CA GLY A 522 12.21 20.73 -21.49
C GLY A 522 12.85 22.14 -21.51
N ARG A 523 12.16 23.14 -22.06
CA ARG A 523 12.66 24.53 -22.04
C ARG A 523 12.21 25.20 -20.75
N GLN A 524 13.13 25.82 -20.03
CA GLN A 524 12.83 26.60 -18.85
C GLN A 524 11.99 27.84 -19.22
N VAL A 525 10.84 27.99 -18.55
CA VAL A 525 9.89 29.09 -18.79
C VAL A 525 9.77 30.04 -17.60
N ALA A 526 10.18 29.61 -16.41
CA ALA A 526 10.28 30.45 -15.22
C ALA A 526 11.42 29.99 -14.32
N ASP A 527 12.03 30.95 -13.61
CA ASP A 527 12.97 30.72 -12.52
C ASP A 527 12.37 31.38 -11.26
N LEU A 528 12.14 30.58 -10.22
CA LEU A 528 11.37 31.02 -9.06
C LEU A 528 12.22 31.21 -7.81
N VAL A 529 13.21 30.33 -7.61
CA VAL A 529 14.15 30.40 -6.50
C VAL A 529 15.52 29.98 -6.99
N SER A 530 16.57 30.73 -6.62
CA SER A 530 17.97 30.39 -6.88
C SER A 530 18.83 30.88 -5.73
N GLY A 531 19.49 29.95 -5.00
CA GLY A 531 20.42 30.23 -3.91
C GLY A 531 20.03 29.56 -2.58
N PRO A 532 20.80 29.83 -1.50
CA PRO A 532 20.67 29.14 -0.23
C PRO A 532 19.33 29.42 0.44
N GLN A 533 18.68 28.36 0.91
CA GLN A 533 17.43 28.37 1.67
C GLN A 533 17.65 27.63 3.00
N PRO A 534 17.06 28.09 4.12
CA PRO A 534 17.14 27.39 5.40
C PRO A 534 16.30 26.09 5.40
N ALA A 535 16.52 25.22 6.38
CA ALA A 535 15.60 24.10 6.65
C ALA A 535 14.19 24.60 6.96
N GLY A 536 13.17 23.82 6.60
CA GLY A 536 11.76 24.13 6.86
C GLY A 536 10.91 24.25 5.60
N ALA A 537 9.64 24.67 5.80
CA ALA A 537 8.68 24.83 4.71
C ALA A 537 8.88 26.15 3.96
N HIS A 538 8.76 26.09 2.63
CA HIS A 538 8.91 27.19 1.71
C HIS A 538 7.74 27.31 0.76
N GLU A 539 7.44 28.53 0.32
CA GLU A 539 6.40 28.82 -0.65
C GLU A 539 6.94 29.78 -1.74
N SER A 540 6.55 29.54 -2.98
CA SER A 540 6.87 30.42 -4.11
C SER A 540 5.65 30.58 -5.02
N ALA A 541 5.26 31.81 -5.32
CA ALA A 541 4.13 32.09 -6.19
C ALA A 541 4.53 32.08 -7.67
N LEU A 542 3.71 31.44 -8.52
CA LEU A 542 3.84 31.45 -9.97
C LEU A 542 2.60 32.05 -10.60
N SER A 543 2.80 33.02 -11.49
CA SER A 543 1.74 33.61 -12.32
C SER A 543 1.61 32.88 -13.64
N ALA A 544 0.38 32.60 -14.09
CA ALA A 544 0.11 32.06 -15.41
C ALA A 544 0.34 33.06 -16.57
N ASN A 545 0.68 34.32 -16.27
CA ASN A 545 0.92 35.32 -17.29
C ASN A 545 2.07 34.89 -18.21
N GLY A 546 1.79 34.84 -19.52
CA GLY A 546 2.76 34.39 -20.53
C GLY A 546 2.85 32.89 -20.74
N LEU A 547 2.22 32.08 -19.87
CA LEU A 547 2.15 30.63 -20.04
C LEU A 547 0.96 30.22 -20.91
N ALA A 548 1.10 29.22 -21.76
CA ALA A 548 0.01 28.64 -22.53
C ALA A 548 -0.83 27.67 -21.68
N SER A 549 -2.06 27.37 -22.12
CA SER A 549 -2.92 26.39 -21.46
C SER A 549 -2.47 24.96 -21.80
N VAL A 550 -1.43 24.50 -21.13
CA VAL A 550 -0.80 23.17 -21.28
C VAL A 550 -0.19 22.73 -19.94
N VAL A 551 0.35 21.52 -19.93
CA VAL A 551 1.11 20.97 -18.82
C VAL A 551 2.52 21.52 -18.77
N TYR A 552 2.99 21.82 -17.58
CA TYR A 552 4.35 22.23 -17.25
C TYR A 552 4.93 21.33 -16.15
N LEU A 553 6.27 21.29 -16.05
CA LEU A 553 7.00 20.60 -14.99
C LEU A 553 7.67 21.64 -14.08
N ILE A 554 7.41 21.55 -12.79
CA ILE A 554 8.16 22.23 -11.75
C ILE A 554 9.35 21.34 -11.42
N ARG A 555 10.56 21.89 -11.40
CA ARG A 555 11.76 21.19 -10.96
C ARG A 555 12.38 21.95 -9.79
N LEU A 556 12.49 21.26 -8.67
CA LEU A 556 13.22 21.69 -7.50
C LEU A 556 14.55 20.92 -7.49
N GLN A 557 15.64 21.63 -7.36
CA GLN A 557 16.94 21.07 -7.04
C GLN A 557 17.42 21.70 -5.74
N ALA A 558 17.81 20.85 -4.78
CA ALA A 558 18.39 21.27 -3.52
C ALA A 558 19.67 20.46 -3.29
N ASN A 559 20.83 21.13 -3.32
CA ASN A 559 22.15 20.51 -3.42
C ASN A 559 22.18 19.54 -4.63
N ASP A 560 22.47 18.26 -4.39
CA ASP A 560 22.50 17.22 -5.43
C ASP A 560 21.11 16.55 -5.66
N ALA A 561 20.14 16.86 -4.81
CA ALA A 561 18.81 16.28 -4.85
C ALA A 561 17.88 17.03 -5.84
N VAL A 562 17.08 16.31 -6.63
CA VAL A 562 16.15 16.87 -7.62
C VAL A 562 14.76 16.29 -7.42
N ALA A 563 13.75 17.16 -7.33
CA ALA A 563 12.34 16.78 -7.37
C ALA A 563 11.64 17.40 -8.57
N THR A 564 10.65 16.72 -9.12
CA THR A 564 9.79 17.26 -10.18
C THR A 564 8.32 17.10 -9.80
N HIS A 565 7.52 18.10 -10.15
CA HIS A 565 6.07 18.07 -9.96
C HIS A 565 5.37 18.63 -11.20
N ARG A 566 4.26 18.01 -11.59
CA ARG A 566 3.50 18.42 -12.76
C ARG A 566 2.45 19.45 -12.38
N MET A 567 2.33 20.52 -13.16
CA MET A 567 1.27 21.49 -13.03
C MET A 567 0.57 21.75 -14.37
N THR A 568 -0.69 22.14 -14.31
CA THR A 568 -1.53 22.41 -15.49
C THR A 568 -2.05 23.84 -15.46
N VAL A 569 -1.79 24.59 -16.53
CA VAL A 569 -2.38 25.91 -16.75
C VAL A 569 -3.62 25.76 -17.60
N VAL A 570 -4.75 26.38 -17.16
CA VAL A 570 -6.02 26.44 -17.89
C VAL A 570 -6.44 27.92 -18.01
N ARG A 571 -6.93 28.32 -19.17
CA ARG A 571 -7.47 29.66 -19.41
C ARG A 571 -8.84 29.61 -20.02
#